data_5bcb2bcb9d4c868da77bcb467226d459
#
_entry.id   5bcb2bcb9d4c868da77bcb467226d459
#
_cell.length_a   1.000
_cell.length_b   1.000
_cell.length_c   1.000
_cell.angle_alpha   90.00
_cell.angle_beta   90.00
_cell.angle_gamma   90.00
#
_symmetry.space_group_name_H-M   'P 1'
#
loop_
_entity.id
_entity.type
_entity.pdbx_description
1 polymer ?
#
loop_
_entity_poly.entity_id
_entity_poly.type
_entity_poly.pdbx_seq_one_letter_code
_entity_poly.pdbx_strand_id
1 'polypeptide(L)' 'YGNGTMISFLADSTKAVDSFHSSALENGGVDEGLPGIRSDGNYYAYIRDPEGNKICAKCNSN' A
#
# COMPACT_ATOMS: atom_id res chain seq x y z
N TYR A 1 19.50 -3.55 1.75
CA TYR A 1 18.89 -3.56 1.23
C TYR A 1 17.73 -4.08 1.16
N GLY A 2 16.64 -3.67 1.23
CA GLY A 2 15.29 -3.92 1.14
C GLY A 2 14.97 -5.29 0.79
N ASN A 3 15.78 -6.08 1.00
CA ASN A 3 15.74 -7.35 0.45
C ASN A 3 14.58 -8.15 0.85
N GLY A 4 13.41 -7.79 0.49
CA GLY A 4 12.27 -8.62 0.63
C GLY A 4 11.40 -8.38 1.84
N THR A 5 11.78 -7.45 2.65
CA THR A 5 10.93 -7.11 3.79
C THR A 5 9.66 -6.44 3.29
N MET A 6 8.53 -6.89 3.76
CA MET A 6 7.27 -6.24 3.45
C MET A 6 6.54 -5.92 4.75
N ILE A 7 6.09 -4.68 4.85
CA ILE A 7 5.34 -4.22 6.00
C ILE A 7 3.89 -4.07 5.56
N SER A 8 2.96 -4.60 6.33
CA SER A 8 1.54 -4.48 6.03
C SER A 8 0.84 -3.80 7.18
N PHE A 9 -0.13 -2.97 6.88
CA PHE A 9 -0.97 -2.44 7.94
C PHE A 9 -2.41 -2.37 7.47
N LEU A 10 -3.31 -2.39 8.44
CA LEU A 10 -4.73 -2.39 8.20
C LEU A 10 -5.25 -0.97 8.22
N ALA A 11 -5.93 -0.58 7.17
CA ALA A 11 -6.53 0.75 7.09
C ALA A 11 -8.00 0.67 7.44
N ASP A 12 -8.56 1.77 7.90
CA ASP A 12 -9.95 1.83 8.32
C ASP A 12 -10.93 1.87 7.16
N SER A 13 -10.48 2.31 6.01
CA SER A 13 -11.38 2.50 4.88
C SER A 13 -10.59 2.45 3.59
N THR A 14 -11.32 2.30 2.47
CA THR A 14 -10.67 2.33 1.18
C THR A 14 -10.07 3.71 0.91
N LYS A 15 -10.72 4.74 1.42
CA LYS A 15 -10.21 6.09 1.27
C LYS A 15 -8.85 6.25 1.96
N ALA A 16 -8.69 5.60 3.11
CA ALA A 16 -7.42 5.64 3.83
C ALA A 16 -6.32 4.94 3.03
N VAL A 17 -6.66 3.86 2.34
CA VAL A 17 -5.72 3.16 1.48
C VAL A 17 -5.30 4.07 0.32
N ASP A 18 -6.28 4.74 -0.30
CA ASP A 18 -5.99 5.67 -1.39
C ASP A 18 -5.07 6.79 -0.93
N SER A 19 -5.35 7.35 0.23
CA SER A 19 -4.56 8.45 0.79
C SER A 19 -3.14 8.01 1.10
N PHE A 20 -3.01 6.81 1.65
CA PHE A 20 -1.70 6.25 1.93
C PHE A 20 -0.87 6.18 0.65
N HIS A 21 -1.46 5.65 -0.41
CA HIS A 21 -0.74 5.46 -1.67
C HIS A 21 -0.32 6.81 -2.24
N SER A 22 -1.23 7.75 -2.29
CA SER A 22 -0.96 9.09 -2.79
C SER A 22 0.15 9.79 -2.02
N SER A 23 0.04 9.75 -0.69
CA SER A 23 1.03 10.39 0.16
C SER A 23 2.40 9.76 0.00
N ALA A 24 2.43 8.44 -0.12
CA ALA A 24 3.69 7.74 -0.28
C ALA A 24 4.39 8.17 -1.55
N LEU A 25 3.65 8.30 -2.65
CA LEU A 25 4.25 8.74 -3.89
C LEU A 25 4.77 10.17 -3.79
N GLU A 26 4.04 11.02 -3.09
CA GLU A 26 4.46 12.40 -2.89
C GLU A 26 5.74 12.51 -2.07
N ASN A 27 6.00 11.51 -1.26
CA ASN A 27 7.16 11.51 -0.38
C ASN A 27 8.30 10.64 -0.91
N GLY A 28 8.33 10.39 -2.20
CA GLY A 28 9.45 9.71 -2.81
C GLY A 28 9.29 8.22 -2.99
N GLY A 29 8.15 7.69 -2.63
CA GLY A 29 7.88 6.27 -2.84
C GLY A 29 7.57 5.98 -4.29
N VAL A 30 7.56 4.70 -4.63
CA VAL A 30 7.28 4.24 -5.98
C VAL A 30 6.07 3.34 -5.94
N ASP A 31 5.21 3.47 -6.93
CA ASP A 31 4.03 2.63 -7.05
C ASP A 31 4.43 1.17 -7.28
N GLU A 32 3.87 0.27 -6.48
CA GLU A 32 4.07 -1.16 -6.65
C GLU A 32 2.73 -1.88 -6.80
N GLY A 33 1.65 -1.15 -6.79
CA GLY A 33 0.31 -1.68 -6.98
C GLY A 33 -0.71 -0.62 -6.65
N LEU A 34 -1.41 -0.12 -7.66
CA LEU A 34 -2.42 0.92 -7.48
C LEU A 34 -3.53 0.46 -6.54
N PRO A 35 -4.16 1.38 -5.82
CA PRO A 35 -5.28 1.01 -4.95
C PRO A 35 -6.37 0.29 -5.73
N GLY A 36 -6.89 -0.76 -5.16
CA GLY A 36 -7.97 -1.50 -5.81
C GLY A 36 -8.27 -2.80 -5.10
N ILE A 37 -9.37 -3.41 -5.51
CA ILE A 37 -9.80 -4.68 -4.96
C ILE A 37 -9.00 -5.80 -5.61
N ARG A 38 -8.54 -6.73 -4.81
CA ARG A 38 -7.79 -7.89 -5.29
C ARG A 38 -8.68 -9.13 -5.25
N SER A 39 -8.13 -10.24 -5.69
CA SER A 39 -8.91 -11.48 -5.85
C SER A 39 -9.51 -11.99 -4.55
N ASP A 40 -8.98 -11.63 -3.40
CA ASP A 40 -9.55 -12.04 -2.13
C ASP A 40 -10.70 -11.13 -1.68
N GLY A 41 -11.04 -10.13 -2.47
CA GLY A 41 -12.15 -9.23 -2.16
C GLY A 41 -11.78 -8.05 -1.30
N ASN A 42 -10.56 -7.97 -0.85
CA ASN A 42 -10.12 -6.85 -0.02
C ASN A 42 -9.42 -5.80 -0.87
N TYR A 43 -9.31 -4.61 -0.31
CA TYR A 43 -8.79 -3.46 -1.01
C TYR A 43 -7.34 -3.22 -0.57
N TYR A 44 -6.44 -3.13 -1.51
CA TYR A 44 -5.02 -3.03 -1.23
C TYR A 44 -4.35 -1.93 -2.03
N ALA A 45 -3.24 -1.44 -1.53
CA ALA A 45 -2.31 -0.63 -2.33
C ALA A 45 -0.91 -0.98 -1.86
N TYR A 46 0.02 -0.92 -2.78
CA TYR A 46 1.40 -1.27 -2.50
C TYR A 46 2.32 -0.16 -2.97
N ILE A 47 3.32 0.15 -2.17
CA ILE A 47 4.36 1.08 -2.60
C ILE A 47 5.71 0.53 -2.15
N ARG A 48 6.76 1.09 -2.72
CA ARG A 48 8.10 0.83 -2.25
C ARG A 48 8.64 2.16 -1.76
N ASP A 49 9.16 2.19 -0.54
CA ASP A 49 9.64 3.45 0.00
C ASP A 49 11.04 3.77 -0.56
N PRO A 50 11.57 4.97 -0.31
CA PRO A 50 12.86 5.34 -0.88
C PRO A 50 14.01 4.42 -0.46
N GLU A 51 13.82 3.69 0.63
CA GLU A 51 14.86 2.78 1.10
C GLU A 51 14.69 1.37 0.57
N GLY A 52 13.71 1.16 -0.28
CA GLY A 52 13.51 -0.13 -0.91
C GLY A 52 12.57 -1.08 -0.19
N ASN A 53 11.94 -0.64 0.87
CA ASN A 53 10.99 -1.50 1.59
C ASN A 53 9.64 -1.48 0.92
N LYS A 54 9.04 -2.65 0.79
CA LYS A 54 7.70 -2.73 0.21
C LYS A 54 6.67 -2.58 1.33
N ILE A 55 5.72 -1.70 1.13
CA ILE A 55 4.69 -1.44 2.14
C ILE A 55 3.33 -1.62 1.53
N CYS A 56 2.47 -2.31 2.25
CA CYS A 56 1.12 -2.64 1.80
C CYS A 56 0.10 -2.03 2.75
N ALA A 57 -0.88 -1.34 2.23
CA ALA A 57 -2.05 -0.95 3.02
C ALA A 57 -3.21 -1.83 2.59
N LYS A 58 -3.97 -2.29 3.54
CA LYS A 58 -5.08 -3.19 3.28
C LYS A 58 -6.31 -2.72 4.03
N CYS A 59 -7.45 -2.76 3.38
CA CYS A 59 -8.73 -2.51 4.02
C CYS A 59 -9.64 -3.69 3.72
N ASN A 60 -10.19 -4.28 4.76
CA ASN A 60 -11.13 -5.37 4.58
C ASN A 60 -12.39 -4.81 3.99
N SER A 61 -12.88 -5.50 2.99
CA SER A 61 -14.12 -5.10 2.36
C SER A 61 -15.27 -5.70 3.15
N ASN A 62 -16.21 -4.90 3.48
CA ASN A 62 -17.40 -5.49 4.05
C ASN A 62 -18.46 -4.54 4.22
#